data_88bb0ca7790909a8890d856bcc314eaa
#
_entry.id   88bb0ca7790909a8890d856bcc314eaa
#
_cell.length_a   1.000
_cell.length_b   1.000
_cell.length_c   1.000
_cell.angle_alpha   90.00
_cell.angle_beta   90.00
_cell.angle_gamma   90.00
#
_symmetry.space_group_name_H-M   'P 1'
#
loop_
_entity.id
_entity.type
_entity.pdbx_description
1 polymer ?
#
loop_
_entity_poly.entity_id
_entity_poly.type
_entity_poly.pdbx_seq_one_letter_code
_entity_poly.pdbx_strand_id
1 'polypeptide(L)'
;MQNNLMKIEDEFQEENEINIYDLINIFIKNIKLFVIVSILGVIVTCLYIGKRIVFGRNNVLSISYTLNYAELESYLGEKVYYPKKSPNEILLEDKYLEKFFENEELKEYYEKNIKENRDNINTKRQFLTDNKILENIPKRENSEIKDSPIIPNSYRITVKINKGYDKDGNASYKILEAYLNILKDYYNKNIFEFINNREKYLEGAIPILKKELIDNTIVGEVVITDMMNNENNYLKYFFPIKVSNIDSYYPEYVKLESEYQAIKTLFGLGLNKIENFIKYDSSIIVEKEKSGNIIKLGIGIFLSLCLGVLATFIKEFVEGYKKNKKDL
;
A
#
# COMPACT_ATOMS: atom_id res chain seq x y z
N MET A 1 55.11 53.00 -27.98
CA MET A 1 54.72 52.25 -26.75
C MET A 1 53.42 51.42 -26.92
N GLN A 2 52.44 51.87 -27.70
CA GLN A 2 51.16 51.11 -27.89
C GLN A 2 51.31 49.80 -28.69
N ASN A 3 52.25 49.69 -29.64
CA ASN A 3 52.40 48.47 -30.44
C ASN A 3 53.05 47.29 -29.70
N ASN A 4 53.73 47.50 -28.58
CA ASN A 4 54.33 46.46 -27.78
C ASN A 4 53.31 45.88 -26.75
N LEU A 5 52.30 46.62 -26.35
CA LEU A 5 51.23 46.14 -25.45
C LEU A 5 50.26 45.24 -26.20
N MET A 6 49.90 45.56 -27.44
CA MET A 6 49.02 44.64 -28.26
C MET A 6 49.69 43.31 -28.57
N LYS A 7 51.03 43.26 -28.79
CA LYS A 7 51.69 41.96 -28.99
C LYS A 7 51.74 41.06 -27.75
N ILE A 8 51.80 41.68 -26.58
CA ILE A 8 51.80 40.94 -25.31
C ILE A 8 50.40 40.37 -24.99
N GLU A 9 49.35 41.15 -25.34
CA GLU A 9 47.96 40.65 -25.15
C GLU A 9 47.61 39.49 -26.12
N ASP A 10 48.06 39.51 -27.36
CA ASP A 10 47.86 38.44 -28.32
C ASP A 10 48.65 37.18 -27.95
N GLU A 11 49.87 37.26 -27.42
CA GLU A 11 50.64 36.13 -26.91
C GLU A 11 50.02 35.50 -25.65
N PHE A 12 49.35 36.28 -24.77
CA PHE A 12 48.69 35.76 -23.58
C PHE A 12 47.33 35.13 -23.88
N GLN A 13 46.66 35.45 -25.01
CA GLN A 13 45.40 34.84 -25.41
C GLN A 13 45.60 33.50 -26.12
N GLU A 14 46.68 33.28 -26.86
CA GLU A 14 46.95 32.00 -27.55
C GLU A 14 47.37 30.86 -26.59
N GLU A 15 47.93 31.16 -25.40
CA GLU A 15 48.38 30.11 -24.45
C GLU A 15 47.27 29.45 -23.63
N ASN A 16 46.04 29.95 -23.64
CA ASN A 16 44.95 29.43 -22.81
C ASN A 16 43.81 28.73 -23.56
N GLU A 17 43.85 28.67 -24.88
CA GLU A 17 42.85 27.88 -25.63
C GLU A 17 43.24 26.41 -25.60
N ILE A 18 42.46 25.60 -24.85
CA ILE A 18 42.57 24.15 -24.89
C ILE A 18 42.20 23.67 -26.30
N ASN A 19 43.21 23.32 -27.09
CA ASN A 19 43.00 22.85 -28.46
C ASN A 19 42.38 21.42 -28.43
N ILE A 20 41.20 21.29 -29.03
CA ILE A 20 40.49 20.00 -29.11
C ILE A 20 41.38 18.91 -29.73
N TYR A 21 42.27 19.29 -30.65
CA TYR A 21 43.23 18.35 -31.25
C TYR A 21 44.23 17.80 -30.24
N ASP A 22 44.64 18.57 -29.25
CA ASP A 22 45.55 18.15 -28.19
C ASP A 22 44.86 17.13 -27.27
N LEU A 23 43.58 17.36 -26.94
CA LEU A 23 42.79 16.41 -26.18
C LEU A 23 42.63 15.08 -26.93
N ILE A 24 42.39 15.13 -28.22
CA ILE A 24 42.29 13.93 -29.07
C ILE A 24 43.64 13.19 -29.13
N ASN A 25 44.75 13.91 -29.27
CA ASN A 25 46.08 13.30 -29.29
C ASN A 25 46.44 12.64 -27.97
N ILE A 26 46.10 13.26 -26.82
CA ILE A 26 46.27 12.67 -25.49
C ILE A 26 45.49 11.35 -25.40
N PHE A 27 44.25 11.38 -25.87
CA PHE A 27 43.39 10.20 -25.86
C PHE A 27 43.98 9.07 -26.75
N ILE A 28 44.36 9.37 -27.97
CA ILE A 28 44.93 8.37 -28.91
C ILE A 28 46.23 7.80 -28.35
N LYS A 29 47.09 8.62 -27.80
CA LYS A 29 48.38 8.21 -27.19
C LYS A 29 48.14 7.21 -26.05
N ASN A 30 47.10 7.41 -25.27
CA ASN A 30 46.78 6.63 -24.09
C ASN A 30 45.60 5.60 -24.28
N ILE A 31 45.23 5.33 -25.53
CA ILE A 31 44.06 4.49 -25.86
C ILE A 31 44.12 3.10 -25.21
N LYS A 32 45.32 2.53 -25.05
CA LYS A 32 45.50 1.24 -24.35
C LYS A 32 45.05 1.31 -22.87
N LEU A 33 45.39 2.42 -22.21
CA LEU A 33 44.96 2.63 -20.81
C LEU A 33 43.44 2.81 -20.71
N PHE A 34 42.86 3.61 -21.63
CA PHE A 34 41.42 3.75 -21.75
C PHE A 34 40.72 2.42 -21.85
N VAL A 35 41.14 1.56 -22.80
CA VAL A 35 40.55 0.24 -23.05
C VAL A 35 40.65 -0.65 -21.79
N ILE A 36 41.83 -0.70 -21.16
CA ILE A 36 42.04 -1.51 -19.95
C ILE A 36 41.13 -1.07 -18.81
N VAL A 37 41.09 0.24 -18.51
CA VAL A 37 40.25 0.76 -17.41
C VAL A 37 38.76 0.56 -17.70
N SER A 38 38.34 0.82 -18.93
CA SER A 38 36.95 0.63 -19.34
C SER A 38 36.52 -0.85 -19.23
N ILE A 39 37.35 -1.78 -19.69
CA ILE A 39 37.07 -3.23 -19.60
C ILE A 39 37.00 -3.66 -18.13
N LEU A 40 37.93 -3.22 -17.28
CA LEU A 40 37.89 -3.52 -15.84
C LEU A 40 36.63 -2.98 -15.19
N GLY A 41 36.23 -1.76 -15.51
CA GLY A 41 34.98 -1.17 -15.02
C GLY A 41 33.73 -1.95 -15.46
N VAL A 42 33.69 -2.38 -16.72
CA VAL A 42 32.60 -3.25 -17.22
C VAL A 42 32.56 -4.60 -16.50
N ILE A 43 33.74 -5.23 -16.29
CA ILE A 43 33.83 -6.51 -15.55
C ILE A 43 33.28 -6.33 -14.12
N VAL A 44 33.69 -5.29 -13.40
CA VAL A 44 33.20 -4.99 -12.05
C VAL A 44 31.69 -4.78 -12.06
N THR A 45 31.17 -4.04 -13.04
CA THR A 45 29.73 -3.82 -13.19
C THR A 45 29.00 -5.16 -13.45
N CYS A 46 29.51 -6.00 -14.33
CA CYS A 46 28.93 -7.31 -14.61
C CYS A 46 28.96 -8.23 -13.38
N LEU A 47 30.04 -8.24 -12.61
CA LEU A 47 30.16 -9.03 -11.39
C LEU A 47 29.17 -8.53 -10.32
N TYR A 48 29.04 -7.22 -10.14
CA TYR A 48 28.08 -6.63 -9.22
C TYR A 48 26.63 -6.99 -9.58
N ILE A 49 26.27 -6.86 -10.86
CA ILE A 49 24.94 -7.21 -11.35
C ILE A 49 24.73 -8.73 -11.30
N GLY A 50 25.73 -9.52 -11.67
CA GLY A 50 25.68 -10.99 -11.59
C GLY A 50 25.44 -11.46 -10.15
N LYS A 51 26.19 -10.91 -9.17
CA LYS A 51 25.96 -11.18 -7.75
C LYS A 51 24.52 -10.85 -7.34
N ARG A 52 24.00 -9.71 -7.78
CA ARG A 52 22.63 -9.28 -7.48
C ARG A 52 21.58 -10.16 -8.16
N ILE A 53 21.82 -10.65 -9.36
CA ILE A 53 20.92 -11.56 -10.05
C ILE A 53 20.87 -12.93 -9.35
N VAL A 54 22.00 -13.43 -8.87
CA VAL A 54 22.10 -14.76 -8.28
C VAL A 54 21.67 -14.77 -6.81
N PHE A 55 22.09 -13.75 -6.04
CA PHE A 55 21.92 -13.74 -4.57
C PHE A 55 20.97 -12.67 -4.04
N GLY A 56 20.54 -11.72 -4.85
CA GLY A 56 19.86 -10.51 -4.39
C GLY A 56 18.46 -10.29 -4.93
N ARG A 57 17.82 -11.28 -5.57
CA ARG A 57 16.42 -11.16 -5.98
C ARG A 57 15.52 -11.54 -4.82
N ASN A 58 14.59 -10.66 -4.49
CA ASN A 58 13.52 -10.99 -3.57
C ASN A 58 12.49 -11.88 -4.25
N ASN A 59 11.98 -12.86 -3.55
CA ASN A 59 10.75 -13.51 -3.93
C ASN A 59 9.61 -12.52 -3.65
N VAL A 60 8.75 -12.34 -4.63
CA VAL A 60 7.60 -11.44 -4.55
C VAL A 60 6.35 -12.28 -4.70
N LEU A 61 5.63 -12.47 -3.61
CA LEU A 61 4.30 -13.03 -3.63
C LEU A 61 3.27 -11.91 -3.65
N SER A 62 2.28 -12.02 -4.50
CA SER A 62 1.18 -11.07 -4.52
C SER A 62 -0.17 -11.74 -4.68
N ILE A 63 -1.20 -11.17 -4.05
CA ILE A 63 -2.59 -11.51 -4.21
C ILE A 63 -3.43 -10.25 -4.31
N SER A 64 -4.41 -10.25 -5.19
CA SER A 64 -5.41 -9.19 -5.27
C SER A 64 -6.68 -9.61 -4.56
N TYR A 65 -7.30 -8.67 -3.86
CA TYR A 65 -8.55 -8.88 -3.16
C TYR A 65 -9.39 -7.62 -3.15
N THR A 66 -10.69 -7.80 -2.98
CA THR A 66 -11.68 -6.72 -2.87
C THR A 66 -12.43 -6.85 -1.57
N LEU A 67 -12.63 -5.74 -0.86
CA LEU A 67 -13.48 -5.62 0.32
C LEU A 67 -14.87 -5.20 -0.13
N ASN A 68 -15.85 -6.01 0.15
CA ASN A 68 -17.21 -5.86 -0.37
C ASN A 68 -18.06 -4.86 0.42
N TYR A 69 -17.48 -3.67 0.69
CA TYR A 69 -18.17 -2.59 1.39
C TYR A 69 -19.42 -2.11 0.64
N ALA A 70 -19.32 -2.00 -0.70
CA ALA A 70 -20.44 -1.51 -1.50
C ALA A 70 -21.69 -2.39 -1.36
N GLU A 71 -21.51 -3.71 -1.31
CA GLU A 71 -22.60 -4.65 -1.13
C GLU A 71 -23.15 -4.55 0.30
N LEU A 72 -22.28 -4.48 1.30
CA LEU A 72 -22.67 -4.29 2.69
C LEU A 72 -23.47 -2.98 2.88
N GLU A 73 -23.01 -1.87 2.28
CA GLU A 73 -23.64 -0.57 2.34
C GLU A 73 -24.98 -0.51 1.59
N SER A 74 -25.13 -1.25 0.51
CA SER A 74 -26.39 -1.28 -0.24
C SER A 74 -27.57 -1.80 0.61
N TYR A 75 -27.30 -2.68 1.56
CA TYR A 75 -28.31 -3.21 2.48
C TYR A 75 -28.44 -2.44 3.78
N LEU A 76 -27.31 -2.07 4.40
CA LEU A 76 -27.32 -1.36 5.68
C LEU A 76 -27.53 0.16 5.52
N GLY A 77 -27.04 0.73 4.42
CA GLY A 77 -27.09 2.15 4.17
C GLY A 77 -26.39 2.95 5.28
N GLU A 78 -26.91 4.15 5.56
CA GLU A 78 -26.45 4.98 6.67
C GLU A 78 -27.00 4.55 8.05
N LYS A 79 -27.85 3.51 8.08
CA LYS A 79 -28.56 3.08 9.28
C LYS A 79 -27.66 2.41 10.31
N VAL A 80 -26.59 1.75 9.85
CA VAL A 80 -25.64 1.05 10.71
C VAL A 80 -24.26 1.63 10.50
N TYR A 81 -23.71 2.23 11.55
CA TYR A 81 -22.32 2.71 11.54
C TYR A 81 -21.37 1.56 11.90
N TYR A 82 -20.34 1.35 11.10
CA TYR A 82 -19.22 0.47 11.39
C TYR A 82 -17.92 1.15 10.98
N PRO A 83 -16.81 0.89 11.70
CA PRO A 83 -15.54 1.53 11.41
C PRO A 83 -14.95 1.01 10.10
N LYS A 84 -14.69 1.93 9.16
CA LYS A 84 -13.97 1.63 7.92
C LYS A 84 -12.52 2.02 8.10
N LYS A 85 -11.63 1.03 8.14
CA LYS A 85 -10.18 1.26 8.12
C LYS A 85 -9.57 0.62 6.89
N SER A 86 -8.59 1.30 6.33
CA SER A 86 -7.80 0.72 5.26
C SER A 86 -6.96 -0.44 5.79
N PRO A 87 -6.65 -1.44 4.97
CA PRO A 87 -5.82 -2.56 5.39
C PRO A 87 -4.44 -2.16 5.93
N ASN A 88 -3.86 -1.07 5.42
CA ASN A 88 -2.59 -0.53 5.93
C ASN A 88 -2.73 0.06 7.33
N GLU A 89 -3.82 0.79 7.61
CA GLU A 89 -4.07 1.36 8.92
C GLU A 89 -4.28 0.27 9.99
N ILE A 90 -4.91 -0.85 9.61
CA ILE A 90 -5.10 -2.00 10.50
C ILE A 90 -3.76 -2.56 10.96
N LEU A 91 -2.83 -2.78 10.02
CA LEU A 91 -1.51 -3.33 10.35
C LEU A 91 -0.66 -2.36 11.19
N LEU A 92 -0.91 -1.05 11.11
CA LEU A 92 -0.18 -0.06 11.90
C LEU A 92 -0.66 0.05 13.35
N GLU A 93 -1.79 -0.56 13.72
CA GLU A 93 -2.22 -0.66 15.10
C GLU A 93 -1.31 -1.61 15.88
N ASP A 94 -0.84 -1.19 17.05
CA ASP A 94 0.13 -1.94 17.86
C ASP A 94 -0.28 -3.39 18.11
N LYS A 95 -1.56 -3.61 18.44
CA LYS A 95 -2.13 -4.93 18.68
C LYS A 95 -1.98 -5.88 17.48
N TYR A 96 -2.27 -5.39 16.27
CA TYR A 96 -2.22 -6.21 15.06
C TYR A 96 -0.81 -6.35 14.54
N LEU A 97 0.02 -5.33 14.75
CA LEU A 97 1.44 -5.38 14.44
C LEU A 97 2.15 -6.41 15.32
N GLU A 98 1.90 -6.43 16.63
CA GLU A 98 2.44 -7.45 17.53
C GLU A 98 2.01 -8.85 17.11
N LYS A 99 0.70 -9.05 16.86
CA LYS A 99 0.16 -10.32 16.37
C LYS A 99 0.81 -10.75 15.04
N PHE A 100 1.14 -9.82 14.16
CA PHE A 100 1.83 -10.12 12.91
C PHE A 100 3.25 -10.63 13.14
N PHE A 101 3.96 -10.06 14.11
CA PHE A 101 5.30 -10.51 14.51
C PHE A 101 5.32 -11.79 15.37
N GLU A 102 4.16 -12.34 15.74
CA GLU A 102 4.05 -13.71 16.29
C GLU A 102 4.24 -14.78 15.20
N ASN A 103 4.11 -14.43 13.92
CA ASN A 103 4.41 -15.33 12.83
C ASN A 103 5.92 -15.72 12.87
N GLU A 104 6.21 -17.01 12.97
CA GLU A 104 7.55 -17.54 13.15
C GLU A 104 8.51 -17.11 12.04
N GLU A 105 8.06 -17.17 10.79
CA GLU A 105 8.90 -16.83 9.62
C GLU A 105 9.25 -15.32 9.58
N LEU A 106 8.27 -14.45 9.90
CA LEU A 106 8.51 -13.02 9.98
C LEU A 106 9.43 -12.69 11.17
N LYS A 107 9.18 -13.30 12.32
CA LYS A 107 9.97 -13.12 13.53
C LYS A 107 11.42 -13.51 13.31
N GLU A 108 11.67 -14.70 12.75
CA GLU A 108 13.03 -15.17 12.45
C GLU A 108 13.72 -14.25 11.43
N TYR A 109 13.00 -13.86 10.39
CA TYR A 109 13.53 -12.91 9.40
C TYR A 109 13.87 -11.55 10.02
N TYR A 110 13.03 -11.04 10.91
CA TYR A 110 13.24 -9.81 11.66
C TYR A 110 14.45 -9.90 12.57
N GLU A 111 14.54 -10.93 13.40
CA GLU A 111 15.63 -11.14 14.36
C GLU A 111 17.00 -11.30 13.69
N LYS A 112 17.02 -11.86 12.48
CA LYS A 112 18.23 -11.99 11.67
C LYS A 112 18.75 -10.67 11.13
N ASN A 113 17.84 -9.74 10.85
CA ASN A 113 18.18 -8.44 10.24
C ASN A 113 18.33 -7.31 11.26
N ILE A 114 17.66 -7.40 12.40
CA ILE A 114 17.68 -6.37 13.47
C ILE A 114 18.39 -6.95 14.69
N LYS A 115 19.42 -6.25 15.17
CA LYS A 115 20.22 -6.69 16.32
C LYS A 115 19.84 -5.98 17.62
N GLU A 116 19.38 -4.73 17.52
CA GLU A 116 19.10 -3.86 18.66
C GLU A 116 17.63 -3.45 18.71
N ASN A 117 17.10 -3.18 19.89
CA ASN A 117 15.73 -2.71 20.14
C ASN A 117 14.62 -3.57 19.50
N ARG A 118 14.81 -4.90 19.49
CA ARG A 118 13.91 -5.86 18.83
C ARG A 118 12.47 -5.83 19.36
N ASP A 119 12.30 -5.57 20.65
CA ASP A 119 10.99 -5.59 21.29
C ASP A 119 10.22 -4.26 21.10
N ASN A 120 10.89 -3.24 20.58
CA ASN A 120 10.27 -1.94 20.36
C ASN A 120 9.32 -1.98 19.16
N ILE A 121 8.06 -1.63 19.41
CA ILE A 121 7.00 -1.63 18.40
C ILE A 121 7.29 -0.69 17.21
N ASN A 122 7.96 0.44 17.45
CA ASN A 122 8.35 1.36 16.39
C ASN A 122 9.46 0.76 15.52
N THR A 123 10.40 -0.02 16.10
CA THR A 123 11.42 -0.73 15.33
C THR A 123 10.78 -1.79 14.42
N LYS A 124 9.78 -2.53 14.91
CA LYS A 124 8.99 -3.48 14.12
C LYS A 124 8.27 -2.78 12.96
N ARG A 125 7.61 -1.65 13.25
CA ARG A 125 6.90 -0.84 12.24
C ARG A 125 7.85 -0.32 11.17
N GLN A 126 8.97 0.25 11.57
CA GLN A 126 10.00 0.75 10.67
C GLN A 126 10.61 -0.37 9.82
N PHE A 127 10.84 -1.54 10.39
CA PHE A 127 11.34 -2.71 9.65
C PHE A 127 10.43 -3.10 8.49
N LEU A 128 9.11 -3.12 8.70
CA LEU A 128 8.16 -3.44 7.63
C LEU A 128 8.14 -2.38 6.53
N THR A 129 8.19 -1.10 6.91
CA THR A 129 8.09 0.02 5.96
C THR A 129 9.37 0.22 5.17
N ASP A 130 10.53 0.27 5.83
CA ASP A 130 11.82 0.55 5.19
C ASP A 130 12.26 -0.58 4.25
N ASN A 131 12.00 -1.82 4.65
CA ASN A 131 12.35 -2.99 3.83
C ASN A 131 11.25 -3.37 2.82
N LYS A 132 10.11 -2.67 2.86
CA LYS A 132 8.95 -2.96 1.98
C LYS A 132 8.58 -4.45 1.97
N ILE A 133 8.65 -5.07 3.15
CA ILE A 133 8.39 -6.51 3.31
C ILE A 133 6.96 -6.82 2.95
N LEU A 134 6.03 -5.93 3.35
CA LEU A 134 4.63 -6.02 3.05
C LEU A 134 4.15 -4.67 2.50
N GLU A 135 3.65 -4.69 1.29
CA GLU A 135 2.99 -3.54 0.65
C GLU A 135 1.57 -3.90 0.31
N ASN A 136 0.65 -3.05 0.68
CA ASN A 136 -0.76 -3.14 0.30
C ASN A 136 -1.12 -1.92 -0.52
N ILE A 137 -1.26 -2.12 -1.81
CA ILE A 137 -1.43 -1.04 -2.79
C ILE A 137 -2.85 -1.08 -3.34
N PRO A 138 -3.58 0.05 -3.40
CA PRO A 138 -4.86 0.12 -4.08
C PRO A 138 -4.75 -0.38 -5.52
N LYS A 139 -5.66 -1.25 -5.92
CA LYS A 139 -5.70 -1.79 -7.29
C LYS A 139 -6.18 -0.71 -8.25
N ARG A 140 -5.55 -0.61 -9.41
CA ARG A 140 -5.94 0.28 -10.49
C ARG A 140 -6.58 -0.51 -11.63
N GLU A 141 -7.44 0.13 -12.42
CA GLU A 141 -8.06 -0.49 -13.60
C GLU A 141 -7.00 -0.97 -14.59
N ASN A 142 -5.96 -0.16 -14.80
CA ASN A 142 -4.78 -0.58 -15.55
C ASN A 142 -3.53 -0.43 -14.69
N SER A 143 -2.93 -1.56 -14.29
CA SER A 143 -1.74 -1.60 -13.43
C SER A 143 -0.47 -1.05 -14.09
N GLU A 144 -0.44 -0.93 -15.41
CA GLU A 144 0.71 -0.41 -16.15
C GLU A 144 0.68 1.11 -16.27
N ILE A 145 -0.50 1.73 -16.13
CA ILE A 145 -0.69 3.17 -16.23
C ILE A 145 -0.73 3.77 -14.83
N LYS A 146 0.26 4.61 -14.49
CA LYS A 146 0.41 5.22 -13.16
C LYS A 146 -0.79 6.08 -12.76
N ASP A 147 -1.46 6.71 -13.70
CA ASP A 147 -2.60 7.61 -13.46
C ASP A 147 -3.95 6.96 -13.77
N SER A 148 -4.00 5.63 -13.94
CA SER A 148 -5.23 4.89 -14.11
C SER A 148 -6.11 4.99 -12.84
N PRO A 149 -7.46 5.06 -12.99
CA PRO A 149 -8.37 5.12 -11.86
C PRO A 149 -8.16 3.99 -10.87
N ILE A 150 -8.31 4.30 -9.59
CA ILE A 150 -8.26 3.31 -8.50
C ILE A 150 -9.62 2.62 -8.43
N ILE A 151 -9.60 1.30 -8.39
CA ILE A 151 -10.81 0.50 -8.14
C ILE A 151 -11.12 0.60 -6.64
N PRO A 152 -12.30 1.13 -6.25
CA PRO A 152 -12.66 1.29 -4.86
C PRO A 152 -12.58 -0.04 -4.09
N ASN A 153 -12.06 0.03 -2.86
CA ASN A 153 -11.97 -1.11 -1.94
C ASN A 153 -11.22 -2.34 -2.48
N SER A 154 -10.51 -2.20 -3.59
CA SER A 154 -9.70 -3.27 -4.18
C SER A 154 -8.23 -3.01 -3.95
N TYR A 155 -7.50 -4.05 -3.54
CA TYR A 155 -6.11 -3.94 -3.12
C TYR A 155 -5.29 -5.08 -3.71
N ARG A 156 -4.00 -4.83 -3.85
CA ARG A 156 -2.99 -5.85 -4.12
C ARG A 156 -2.00 -5.88 -2.97
N ILE A 157 -1.95 -7.00 -2.28
CA ILE A 157 -0.91 -7.27 -1.28
C ILE A 157 0.30 -7.84 -1.97
N THR A 158 1.46 -7.39 -1.56
CA THR A 158 2.75 -7.89 -2.03
C THR A 158 3.64 -8.17 -0.83
N VAL A 159 4.16 -9.38 -0.73
CA VAL A 159 5.19 -9.77 0.26
C VAL A 159 6.51 -9.95 -0.45
N LYS A 160 7.56 -9.28 0.05
CA LYS A 160 8.91 -9.33 -0.51
C LYS A 160 9.91 -9.81 0.55
N ILE A 161 10.44 -11.00 0.37
CA ILE A 161 11.46 -11.56 1.24
C ILE A 161 12.72 -11.87 0.42
N ASN A 162 13.88 -11.68 1.03
CA ASN A 162 15.15 -11.98 0.38
C ASN A 162 15.24 -13.47 0.01
N LYS A 163 15.54 -13.77 -1.26
CA LYS A 163 15.65 -15.14 -1.77
C LYS A 163 16.69 -15.98 -0.99
N GLY A 164 17.71 -15.36 -0.43
CA GLY A 164 18.69 -16.06 0.40
C GLY A 164 18.10 -16.63 1.68
N TYR A 165 17.02 -16.03 2.19
CA TYR A 165 16.24 -16.50 3.31
C TYR A 165 15.09 -17.42 2.88
N ASP A 166 14.32 -17.00 1.89
CA ASP A 166 13.13 -17.69 1.38
C ASP A 166 13.42 -18.31 -0.01
N LYS A 167 14.08 -19.46 -0.01
CA LYS A 167 14.47 -20.13 -1.26
C LYS A 167 13.28 -20.67 -2.03
N ASP A 168 12.31 -21.18 -1.33
CA ASP A 168 11.17 -21.93 -1.87
C ASP A 168 9.87 -21.10 -1.94
N GLY A 169 9.89 -19.85 -1.47
CA GLY A 169 8.70 -19.00 -1.39
C GLY A 169 7.78 -19.32 -0.21
N ASN A 170 8.13 -20.27 0.64
CA ASN A 170 7.30 -20.74 1.73
C ASN A 170 7.20 -19.71 2.86
N ALA A 171 8.29 -19.03 3.21
CA ALA A 171 8.25 -17.97 4.21
C ALA A 171 7.39 -16.78 3.77
N SER A 172 7.53 -16.36 2.51
CA SER A 172 6.66 -15.32 1.92
C SER A 172 5.19 -15.71 1.96
N TYR A 173 4.88 -16.98 1.68
CA TYR A 173 3.51 -17.50 1.73
C TYR A 173 2.92 -17.45 3.13
N LYS A 174 3.64 -17.96 4.15
CA LYS A 174 3.20 -17.95 5.54
C LYS A 174 3.03 -16.53 6.10
N ILE A 175 3.90 -15.60 5.71
CA ILE A 175 3.77 -14.19 6.08
C ILE A 175 2.54 -13.56 5.43
N LEU A 176 2.28 -13.85 4.16
CA LEU A 176 1.07 -13.41 3.47
C LEU A 176 -0.19 -13.94 4.14
N GLU A 177 -0.21 -15.24 4.46
CA GLU A 177 -1.32 -15.89 5.15
C GLU A 177 -1.57 -15.29 6.53
N ALA A 178 -0.51 -15.04 7.31
CA ALA A 178 -0.61 -14.39 8.62
C ALA A 178 -1.25 -13.00 8.50
N TYR A 179 -0.85 -12.22 7.51
CA TYR A 179 -1.45 -10.92 7.26
C TYR A 179 -2.92 -11.01 6.86
N LEU A 180 -3.29 -11.91 5.97
CA LEU A 180 -4.67 -12.13 5.57
C LEU A 180 -5.56 -12.56 6.76
N ASN A 181 -5.01 -13.36 7.67
CA ASN A 181 -5.71 -13.77 8.89
C ASN A 181 -5.91 -12.60 9.85
N ILE A 182 -4.97 -11.66 9.92
CA ILE A 182 -5.14 -10.41 10.68
C ILE A 182 -6.27 -9.57 10.10
N LEU A 183 -6.32 -9.41 8.78
CA LEU A 183 -7.42 -8.67 8.14
C LEU A 183 -8.77 -9.33 8.40
N LYS A 184 -8.85 -10.66 8.28
CA LYS A 184 -10.07 -11.42 8.60
C LYS A 184 -10.50 -11.23 10.05
N ASP A 185 -9.55 -11.32 10.99
CA ASP A 185 -9.83 -11.14 12.42
C ASP A 185 -10.33 -9.71 12.70
N TYR A 186 -9.69 -8.70 12.11
CA TYR A 186 -10.12 -7.31 12.25
C TYR A 186 -11.55 -7.10 11.76
N TYR A 187 -11.85 -7.50 10.53
CA TYR A 187 -13.17 -7.26 9.95
C TYR A 187 -14.25 -8.10 10.64
N ASN A 188 -13.91 -9.31 11.07
CA ASN A 188 -14.83 -10.14 11.82
C ASN A 188 -15.24 -9.46 13.13
N LYS A 189 -14.27 -8.97 13.91
CA LYS A 189 -14.53 -8.32 15.20
C LYS A 189 -15.18 -6.94 15.08
N ASN A 190 -14.77 -6.16 14.11
CA ASN A 190 -15.18 -4.75 14.06
C ASN A 190 -16.41 -4.51 13.16
N ILE A 191 -16.73 -5.44 12.27
CA ILE A 191 -17.91 -5.33 11.40
C ILE A 191 -18.95 -6.38 11.79
N PHE A 192 -18.61 -7.65 11.69
CA PHE A 192 -19.61 -8.71 11.81
C PHE A 192 -20.07 -8.95 13.25
N GLU A 193 -19.16 -8.89 14.23
CA GLU A 193 -19.57 -8.94 15.63
C GLU A 193 -20.45 -7.72 16.01
N PHE A 194 -20.12 -6.54 15.48
CA PHE A 194 -20.91 -5.35 15.67
C PHE A 194 -22.32 -5.52 15.09
N ILE A 195 -22.44 -5.99 13.82
CA ILE A 195 -23.72 -6.22 13.16
C ILE A 195 -24.53 -7.30 13.90
N ASN A 196 -23.88 -8.40 14.32
CA ASN A 196 -24.53 -9.46 15.09
C ASN A 196 -25.02 -8.98 16.45
N ASN A 197 -24.24 -8.15 17.13
CA ASN A 197 -24.67 -7.56 18.41
C ASN A 197 -25.83 -6.57 18.21
N ARG A 198 -25.80 -5.84 17.10
CA ARG A 198 -26.90 -4.92 16.75
C ARG A 198 -28.19 -5.68 16.43
N GLU A 199 -28.08 -6.79 15.69
CA GLU A 199 -29.23 -7.70 15.46
C GLU A 199 -29.87 -8.14 16.75
N LYS A 200 -29.07 -8.69 17.70
CA LYS A 200 -29.56 -9.15 19.00
C LYS A 200 -30.22 -8.03 19.81
N TYR A 201 -29.64 -6.82 19.76
CA TYR A 201 -30.25 -5.67 20.38
C TYR A 201 -31.63 -5.38 19.78
N LEU A 202 -31.73 -5.38 18.44
CA LEU A 202 -33.00 -5.12 17.74
C LEU A 202 -34.04 -6.19 18.02
N GLU A 203 -33.65 -7.47 18.10
CA GLU A 203 -34.52 -8.58 18.48
C GLU A 203 -35.14 -8.38 19.87
N GLY A 204 -34.40 -7.75 20.80
CA GLY A 204 -34.93 -7.42 22.14
C GLY A 204 -35.75 -6.14 22.17
N ALA A 205 -35.31 -5.10 21.46
CA ALA A 205 -35.90 -3.76 21.53
C ALA A 205 -37.23 -3.63 20.76
N ILE A 206 -37.33 -4.24 19.58
CA ILE A 206 -38.51 -4.15 18.69
C ILE A 206 -39.78 -4.67 19.36
N PRO A 207 -39.80 -5.87 20.02
CA PRO A 207 -40.98 -6.37 20.71
C PRO A 207 -41.46 -5.46 21.83
N ILE A 208 -40.53 -4.82 22.55
CA ILE A 208 -40.85 -3.89 23.64
C ILE A 208 -41.55 -2.67 23.07
N LEU A 209 -40.97 -2.04 22.06
CA LEU A 209 -41.57 -0.88 21.38
C LEU A 209 -42.89 -1.20 20.74
N LYS A 210 -42.99 -2.38 20.12
CA LYS A 210 -44.24 -2.87 19.53
C LYS A 210 -45.34 -3.03 20.60
N LYS A 211 -45.00 -3.56 21.77
CA LYS A 211 -45.92 -3.70 22.86
C LYS A 211 -46.39 -2.32 23.38
N GLU A 212 -45.49 -1.40 23.58
CA GLU A 212 -45.84 -0.03 23.98
C GLU A 212 -46.71 0.70 22.95
N LEU A 213 -46.45 0.50 21.66
CA LEU A 213 -47.29 1.03 20.59
C LEU A 213 -48.68 0.40 20.62
N ILE A 214 -48.79 -0.94 20.80
CA ILE A 214 -50.07 -1.65 20.91
C ILE A 214 -50.85 -1.17 22.11
N ASP A 215 -50.22 -1.11 23.28
CA ASP A 215 -50.86 -0.67 24.51
C ASP A 215 -51.37 0.78 24.40
N ASN A 216 -50.65 1.65 23.72
CA ASN A 216 -51.08 3.02 23.43
C ASN A 216 -52.13 3.09 22.30
N THR A 217 -52.09 2.14 21.34
CA THR A 217 -53.03 2.06 20.22
C THR A 217 -54.36 1.42 20.64
N ILE A 218 -54.37 0.50 21.64
CA ILE A 218 -55.61 -0.06 22.17
C ILE A 218 -56.53 1.07 22.75
N VAL A 219 -55.94 2.09 23.38
CA VAL A 219 -56.69 3.30 23.77
C VAL A 219 -57.18 4.07 22.55
N GLY A 220 -56.37 4.10 21.46
CA GLY A 220 -56.72 4.68 20.16
C GLY A 220 -57.73 3.85 19.37
N GLU A 221 -57.67 2.51 19.43
CA GLU A 221 -58.60 1.58 18.76
C GLU A 221 -60.01 1.68 19.32
N VAL A 222 -60.18 1.80 20.62
CA VAL A 222 -61.48 2.03 21.24
C VAL A 222 -62.08 3.35 20.74
N VAL A 223 -61.28 4.38 20.59
CA VAL A 223 -61.72 5.68 20.07
C VAL A 223 -61.95 5.61 18.55
N ILE A 224 -61.13 4.90 17.80
CA ILE A 224 -61.27 4.71 16.32
C ILE A 224 -62.47 3.81 16.02
N THR A 225 -62.72 2.76 16.80
CA THR A 225 -63.85 1.85 16.59
C THR A 225 -65.17 2.54 16.86
N ASP A 226 -65.24 3.36 17.89
CA ASP A 226 -66.40 4.19 18.16
C ASP A 226 -66.61 5.29 17.07
N MET A 227 -65.52 5.71 16.45
CA MET A 227 -65.56 6.70 15.34
C MET A 227 -65.89 6.04 14.01
N MET A 228 -65.47 4.81 13.77
CA MET A 228 -65.82 4.07 12.54
C MET A 228 -67.29 3.65 12.55
N ASN A 229 -67.90 3.49 13.68
CA ASN A 229 -69.31 3.20 13.79
C ASN A 229 -70.21 4.42 13.57
N ASN A 230 -69.65 5.62 13.42
CA ASN A 230 -70.38 6.85 13.17
C ASN A 230 -70.04 7.40 11.78
N GLU A 231 -70.79 6.94 10.79
CA GLU A 231 -70.56 7.11 9.35
C GLU A 231 -70.33 8.53 8.85
N ASN A 232 -70.61 9.58 9.63
CA ASN A 232 -70.57 10.96 9.18
C ASN A 232 -69.39 11.79 9.68
N ASN A 233 -68.41 11.21 10.37
CA ASN A 233 -67.35 11.98 10.99
C ASN A 233 -65.89 11.46 10.75
N TYR A 234 -65.68 10.72 9.70
CA TYR A 234 -64.46 10.04 9.41
C TYR A 234 -63.21 10.91 9.43
N LEU A 235 -63.26 12.11 8.87
CA LEU A 235 -62.13 12.98 8.73
C LEU A 235 -61.90 13.92 9.96
N LYS A 236 -62.91 14.14 10.76
CA LYS A 236 -62.85 15.08 11.86
C LYS A 236 -62.13 14.52 13.10
N TYR A 237 -62.04 13.20 13.22
CA TYR A 237 -61.47 12.51 14.38
C TYR A 237 -60.13 11.86 14.13
N PHE A 238 -59.70 11.78 12.87
CA PHE A 238 -58.38 11.25 12.51
C PHE A 238 -57.23 12.17 12.95
N PHE A 239 -57.51 13.47 13.13
CA PHE A 239 -56.49 14.47 13.42
C PHE A 239 -56.36 14.92 14.88
N PRO A 240 -57.35 14.80 15.76
CA PRO A 240 -57.16 15.29 17.12
C PRO A 240 -56.80 14.18 18.13
N ILE A 241 -56.62 12.91 17.74
CA ILE A 241 -56.12 11.91 18.66
C ILE A 241 -54.59 12.10 18.74
N LYS A 242 -54.16 13.15 19.43
CA LYS A 242 -52.84 13.20 20.02
C LYS A 242 -52.78 12.14 21.11
N VAL A 243 -52.56 10.88 20.74
CA VAL A 243 -51.97 9.94 21.68
C VAL A 243 -50.52 10.42 21.83
N SER A 244 -50.24 11.11 22.90
CA SER A 244 -49.05 11.92 23.13
C SER A 244 -47.71 11.14 22.98
N ASN A 245 -47.75 9.85 22.73
CA ASN A 245 -46.60 8.99 22.65
C ASN A 245 -46.47 8.27 21.29
N ILE A 246 -47.50 8.14 20.46
CA ILE A 246 -47.41 7.48 19.14
C ILE A 246 -46.50 8.28 18.21
N ASP A 247 -46.55 9.61 18.25
CA ASP A 247 -45.74 10.48 17.41
C ASP A 247 -44.22 10.33 17.67
N SER A 248 -43.84 9.88 18.84
CA SER A 248 -42.45 9.65 19.23
C SER A 248 -42.00 8.21 19.07
N TYR A 249 -42.84 7.24 19.42
CA TYR A 249 -42.49 5.80 19.37
C TYR A 249 -42.63 5.16 18.00
N TYR A 250 -43.58 5.60 17.19
CA TYR A 250 -43.81 5.01 15.86
C TYR A 250 -42.67 5.25 14.87
N PRO A 251 -42.12 6.47 14.72
CA PRO A 251 -40.96 6.68 13.88
C PRO A 251 -39.74 5.88 14.33
N GLU A 252 -39.53 5.75 15.65
CA GLU A 252 -38.43 4.96 16.20
C GLU A 252 -38.63 3.47 15.91
N TYR A 253 -39.82 2.94 16.12
CA TYR A 253 -40.16 1.56 15.77
C TYR A 253 -39.93 1.27 14.29
N VAL A 254 -40.43 2.13 13.38
CA VAL A 254 -40.25 1.97 11.93
C VAL A 254 -38.77 2.00 11.56
N LYS A 255 -37.99 2.87 12.20
CA LYS A 255 -36.56 2.96 11.99
C LYS A 255 -35.85 1.66 12.41
N LEU A 256 -36.11 1.18 13.62
CA LEU A 256 -35.47 -0.04 14.14
C LEU A 256 -35.92 -1.29 13.38
N GLU A 257 -37.21 -1.39 13.04
CA GLU A 257 -37.73 -2.49 12.22
C GLU A 257 -37.11 -2.50 10.84
N SER A 258 -36.99 -1.35 10.17
CA SER A 258 -36.32 -1.24 8.88
C SER A 258 -34.84 -1.61 8.93
N GLU A 259 -34.13 -1.25 10.01
CA GLU A 259 -32.75 -1.64 10.26
C GLU A 259 -32.64 -3.16 10.48
N TYR A 260 -33.53 -3.72 11.29
CA TYR A 260 -33.57 -5.16 11.55
C TYR A 260 -33.82 -5.98 10.28
N GLN A 261 -34.79 -5.56 9.47
CA GLN A 261 -35.05 -6.25 8.19
C GLN A 261 -33.88 -6.16 7.22
N ALA A 262 -33.17 -5.02 7.20
CA ALA A 262 -31.95 -4.87 6.42
C ALA A 262 -30.85 -5.86 6.86
N ILE A 263 -30.63 -6.01 8.18
CA ILE A 263 -29.67 -6.95 8.74
C ILE A 263 -30.09 -8.39 8.45
N LYS A 264 -31.35 -8.74 8.61
CA LYS A 264 -31.88 -10.07 8.28
C LYS A 264 -31.70 -10.42 6.80
N THR A 265 -31.93 -9.47 5.91
CA THR A 265 -31.71 -9.65 4.47
C THR A 265 -30.24 -9.90 4.18
N LEU A 266 -29.34 -9.12 4.78
CA LEU A 266 -27.89 -9.29 4.66
C LEU A 266 -27.45 -10.71 5.12
N PHE A 267 -28.02 -11.21 6.23
CA PHE A 267 -27.71 -12.55 6.73
C PHE A 267 -28.28 -13.63 5.81
N GLY A 268 -29.48 -13.43 5.28
CA GLY A 268 -30.10 -14.34 4.31
C GLY A 268 -29.26 -14.50 3.03
N LEU A 269 -28.55 -13.46 2.63
CA LEU A 269 -27.63 -13.48 1.49
C LEU A 269 -26.23 -14.01 1.86
N GLY A 270 -25.99 -14.36 3.12
CA GLY A 270 -24.71 -14.85 3.60
C GLY A 270 -23.61 -13.78 3.67
N LEU A 271 -23.98 -12.49 3.59
CA LEU A 271 -23.04 -11.36 3.65
C LEU A 271 -22.54 -11.08 5.08
N ASN A 272 -23.00 -11.83 6.07
CA ASN A 272 -22.48 -11.86 7.43
C ASN A 272 -21.25 -12.76 7.59
N LYS A 273 -20.76 -13.37 6.51
CA LYS A 273 -19.59 -14.24 6.50
C LYS A 273 -18.38 -13.51 5.94
N ILE A 274 -17.26 -13.61 6.63
CA ILE A 274 -16.01 -12.96 6.26
C ILE A 274 -15.51 -13.38 4.86
N GLU A 275 -15.79 -14.63 4.46
CA GLU A 275 -15.41 -15.18 3.15
C GLU A 275 -16.12 -14.48 2.00
N ASN A 276 -17.33 -13.96 2.24
CA ASN A 276 -18.10 -13.19 1.26
C ASN A 276 -17.72 -11.71 1.25
N PHE A 277 -17.13 -11.22 2.34
CA PHE A 277 -16.68 -9.84 2.46
C PHE A 277 -15.29 -9.61 1.85
N ILE A 278 -14.35 -10.53 2.07
CA ILE A 278 -13.02 -10.47 1.44
C ILE A 278 -13.04 -11.42 0.24
N LYS A 279 -13.20 -10.85 -0.95
CA LYS A 279 -13.17 -11.62 -2.21
C LYS A 279 -11.78 -11.56 -2.82
N TYR A 280 -11.18 -12.70 -3.05
CA TYR A 280 -9.89 -12.81 -3.74
C TYR A 280 -10.11 -12.84 -5.25
N ASP A 281 -9.45 -11.94 -5.98
CA ASP A 281 -9.64 -11.77 -7.42
C ASP A 281 -8.82 -12.78 -8.25
N SER A 282 -7.75 -13.34 -7.65
CA SER A 282 -6.83 -14.24 -8.35
C SER A 282 -6.19 -15.23 -7.38
N SER A 283 -5.61 -16.28 -7.96
CA SER A 283 -4.63 -17.12 -7.26
C SER A 283 -3.39 -16.29 -6.88
N ILE A 284 -2.66 -16.78 -5.88
CA ILE A 284 -1.38 -16.19 -5.48
C ILE A 284 -0.43 -16.20 -6.67
N ILE A 285 0.08 -15.03 -7.03
CA ILE A 285 1.02 -14.85 -8.12
C ILE A 285 2.42 -14.78 -7.51
N VAL A 286 3.30 -15.67 -7.96
CA VAL A 286 4.73 -15.65 -7.62
C VAL A 286 5.44 -14.89 -8.73
N GLU A 287 5.89 -13.69 -8.43
CA GLU A 287 6.68 -12.88 -9.37
C GLU A 287 8.12 -12.79 -8.88
N LYS A 288 9.05 -12.75 -9.85
CA LYS A 288 10.42 -12.34 -9.54
C LYS A 288 10.47 -10.82 -9.59
N GLU A 289 11.08 -10.22 -8.59
CA GLU A 289 11.26 -8.76 -8.55
C GLU A 289 11.81 -8.28 -9.90
N LYS A 290 11.08 -7.37 -10.57
CA LYS A 290 11.52 -6.74 -11.84
C LYS A 290 12.79 -5.96 -11.51
N SER A 291 13.93 -6.52 -11.85
CA SER A 291 15.20 -5.83 -11.64
C SER A 291 15.45 -4.87 -12.79
N GLY A 292 15.58 -3.58 -12.48
CA GLY A 292 16.11 -2.58 -13.45
C GLY A 292 17.59 -2.81 -13.79
N ASN A 293 18.00 -4.09 -13.93
CA ASN A 293 19.39 -4.47 -14.15
C ASN A 293 19.91 -3.98 -15.51
N ILE A 294 19.03 -3.87 -16.51
CA ILE A 294 19.40 -3.35 -17.84
C ILE A 294 19.80 -1.87 -17.73
N ILE A 295 19.02 -1.06 -16.99
CA ILE A 295 19.32 0.36 -16.78
C ILE A 295 20.61 0.50 -15.95
N LYS A 296 20.79 -0.31 -14.91
CA LYS A 296 22.00 -0.30 -14.08
C LYS A 296 23.23 -0.75 -14.86
N LEU A 297 23.07 -1.74 -15.75
CA LEU A 297 24.12 -2.16 -16.67
C LEU A 297 24.52 -1.01 -17.60
N GLY A 298 23.55 -0.34 -18.22
CA GLY A 298 23.81 0.82 -19.08
C GLY A 298 24.54 1.93 -18.34
N ILE A 299 24.08 2.30 -17.13
CA ILE A 299 24.75 3.30 -16.30
C ILE A 299 26.18 2.86 -15.93
N GLY A 300 26.37 1.60 -15.53
CA GLY A 300 27.67 1.07 -15.16
C GLY A 300 28.67 1.05 -16.34
N ILE A 301 28.24 0.70 -17.54
CA ILE A 301 29.04 0.76 -18.76
C ILE A 301 29.43 2.22 -19.05
N PHE A 302 28.45 3.14 -19.00
CA PHE A 302 28.70 4.57 -19.23
C PHE A 302 29.73 5.14 -18.25
N LEU A 303 29.57 4.86 -16.96
CA LEU A 303 30.54 5.28 -15.92
C LEU A 303 31.92 4.67 -16.15
N SER A 304 31.99 3.41 -16.60
CA SER A 304 33.26 2.76 -16.91
C SER A 304 34.01 3.44 -18.07
N LEU A 305 33.28 3.88 -19.08
CA LEU A 305 33.84 4.66 -20.19
C LEU A 305 34.35 6.03 -19.71
N CYS A 306 33.55 6.73 -18.92
CA CYS A 306 33.96 8.02 -18.33
C CYS A 306 35.23 7.89 -17.47
N LEU A 307 35.32 6.83 -16.65
CA LEU A 307 36.52 6.56 -15.85
C LEU A 307 37.72 6.23 -16.72
N GLY A 308 37.54 5.54 -17.84
CA GLY A 308 38.59 5.28 -18.82
C GLY A 308 39.15 6.58 -19.40
N VAL A 309 38.28 7.53 -19.79
CA VAL A 309 38.68 8.84 -20.30
C VAL A 309 39.44 9.62 -19.23
N LEU A 310 38.91 9.71 -18.00
CA LEU A 310 39.56 10.38 -16.88
C LEU A 310 40.97 9.83 -16.60
N ALA A 311 41.12 8.51 -16.63
CA ALA A 311 42.40 7.84 -16.39
C ALA A 311 43.46 8.24 -17.45
N THR A 312 43.09 8.44 -18.72
CA THR A 312 44.01 8.89 -19.76
C THR A 312 44.53 10.30 -19.50
N PHE A 313 43.64 11.22 -19.10
CA PHE A 313 44.04 12.61 -18.80
C PHE A 313 44.87 12.68 -17.53
N ILE A 314 44.51 11.95 -16.46
CA ILE A 314 45.29 11.91 -15.22
C ILE A 314 46.70 11.40 -15.49
N LYS A 315 46.84 10.35 -16.31
CA LYS A 315 48.18 9.84 -16.68
C LYS A 315 49.03 10.89 -17.37
N GLU A 316 48.48 11.55 -18.38
CA GLU A 316 49.21 12.60 -19.12
C GLU A 316 49.60 13.75 -18.23
N PHE A 317 48.69 14.20 -17.36
CA PHE A 317 48.98 15.25 -16.36
C PHE A 317 50.12 14.84 -15.43
N VAL A 318 50.15 13.61 -14.93
CA VAL A 318 51.21 13.11 -14.04
C VAL A 318 52.56 12.99 -14.80
N GLU A 319 52.52 12.54 -16.07
CA GLU A 319 53.72 12.44 -16.92
C GLU A 319 54.27 13.84 -17.22
N GLY A 320 53.41 14.78 -17.56
CA GLY A 320 53.81 16.20 -17.78
C GLY A 320 54.43 16.84 -16.53
N TYR A 321 53.79 16.64 -15.37
CA TYR A 321 54.31 17.11 -14.10
C TYR A 321 55.71 16.54 -13.75
N LYS A 322 55.89 15.22 -13.97
CA LYS A 322 57.18 14.56 -13.74
C LYS A 322 58.28 15.04 -14.66
N LYS A 323 57.94 15.38 -15.93
CA LYS A 323 58.90 15.92 -16.92
C LYS A 323 59.36 17.32 -16.54
N ASN A 324 58.41 18.20 -16.18
CA ASN A 324 58.75 19.56 -15.75
C ASN A 324 59.57 19.60 -14.46
N LYS A 325 59.44 18.59 -13.57
CA LYS A 325 60.25 18.51 -12.35
C LYS A 325 61.65 17.98 -12.58
N LYS A 326 61.92 17.33 -13.71
CA LYS A 326 63.28 16.86 -14.06
C LYS A 326 64.09 17.93 -14.79
N ASP A 327 63.43 18.91 -15.35
CA ASP A 327 64.01 20.01 -16.10
C ASP A 327 64.28 21.27 -15.19
N LEU A 328 63.88 21.18 -13.91
CA LEU A 328 64.21 22.09 -12.80
C LEU A 328 65.36 21.50 -11.96
#